data_8578f5b22f6373ca89282f9438de5e2e
#
_entry.id   8578f5b22f6373ca89282f9438de5e2e
#
_cell.length_a   1.000
_cell.length_b   1.000
_cell.length_c   1.000
_cell.angle_alpha   90.00
_cell.angle_beta   90.00
_cell.angle_gamma   90.00
#
_symmetry.space_group_name_H-M   'P 1'
#
loop_
_entity.id
_entity.type
_entity.pdbx_description
1 polymer ?
#
loop_
_entity_poly.entity_id
_entity_poly.type
_entity_poly.pdbx_seq_one_letter_code
_entity_poly.pdbx_strand_id
1 'polypeptide(L)'
;MTDQEQQQLTAAGNEMSASFLAAKKRSDATLAKLEAEPGKFTMLTGDRPTGRLHLGHYFGSIKERVAMQNRGVNTNIIIADYQVITDRDTTEHIQDNVLNLVLDYMAAGIDPTKTMMFTHSAVPAENQLLLPFLSLVTEAELHRNPTVKSEMEASGHALTGLLLTYPVHQACDILFC
;
A
#
# COMPACT_ATOMS: atom_id res chain seq x y z
N MET A 1 -31.10 5.51 24.83
CA MET A 1 -31.00 4.83 23.50
C MET A 1 -32.40 4.39 23.12
N THR A 2 -32.88 4.82 22.00
CA THR A 2 -34.21 4.45 21.48
C THR A 2 -34.14 3.08 20.79
N ASP A 3 -35.29 2.36 20.70
CA ASP A 3 -35.35 1.07 20.00
C ASP A 3 -34.89 1.17 18.53
N GLN A 4 -35.03 2.34 17.90
CA GLN A 4 -34.55 2.61 16.55
C GLN A 4 -33.01 2.68 16.48
N GLU A 5 -32.35 3.25 17.48
CA GLU A 5 -30.87 3.27 17.56
C GLU A 5 -30.29 1.87 17.77
N GLN A 6 -30.96 1.04 18.58
CA GLN A 6 -30.56 -0.35 18.77
C GLN A 6 -30.75 -1.19 17.51
N GLN A 7 -31.83 -1.00 16.75
CA GLN A 7 -32.06 -1.67 15.48
C GLN A 7 -31.03 -1.27 14.41
N GLN A 8 -30.66 0.01 14.33
CA GLN A 8 -29.63 0.48 13.40
C GLN A 8 -28.23 -0.06 13.74
N LEU A 9 -27.87 -0.11 15.01
CA LEU A 9 -26.60 -0.70 15.46
C LEU A 9 -26.54 -2.22 15.19
N THR A 10 -27.65 -2.94 15.35
CA THR A 10 -27.74 -4.38 15.08
C THR A 10 -27.68 -4.65 13.57
N ALA A 11 -28.32 -3.85 12.76
CA ALA A 11 -28.27 -3.95 11.29
C ALA A 11 -26.85 -3.67 10.76
N ALA A 12 -26.20 -2.60 11.24
CA ALA A 12 -24.82 -2.28 10.87
C ALA A 12 -23.84 -3.35 11.31
N GLY A 13 -24.02 -3.95 12.49
CA GLY A 13 -23.23 -5.07 12.97
C GLY A 13 -23.38 -6.32 12.12
N ASN A 14 -24.60 -6.61 11.63
CA ASN A 14 -24.86 -7.73 10.74
C ASN A 14 -24.28 -7.52 9.33
N GLU A 15 -24.31 -6.30 8.81
CA GLU A 15 -23.69 -5.97 7.52
C GLU A 15 -22.17 -6.07 7.57
N MET A 16 -21.54 -5.57 8.64
CA MET A 16 -20.10 -5.73 8.85
C MET A 16 -19.70 -7.21 8.99
N SER A 17 -20.48 -8.01 9.68
CA SER A 17 -20.27 -9.46 9.82
C SER A 17 -20.37 -10.18 8.47
N ALA A 18 -21.38 -9.89 7.66
CA ALA A 18 -21.55 -10.47 6.34
C ALA A 18 -20.44 -10.08 5.37
N SER A 19 -20.03 -8.81 5.37
CA SER A 19 -18.90 -8.32 4.57
C SER A 19 -17.58 -8.97 4.98
N PHE A 20 -17.32 -9.10 6.28
CA PHE A 20 -16.15 -9.77 6.81
C PHE A 20 -16.10 -11.25 6.42
N LEU A 21 -17.19 -11.99 6.55
CA LEU A 21 -17.27 -13.40 6.16
C LEU A 21 -17.07 -13.59 4.65
N ALA A 22 -17.63 -12.70 3.83
CA ALA A 22 -17.40 -12.71 2.38
C ALA A 22 -15.95 -12.41 2.02
N ALA A 23 -15.31 -11.46 2.69
CA ALA A 23 -13.90 -11.14 2.51
C ALA A 23 -13.00 -12.31 2.93
N LYS A 24 -13.28 -12.91 4.09
CA LYS A 24 -12.56 -14.09 4.59
C LYS A 24 -12.66 -15.26 3.60
N LYS A 25 -13.87 -15.59 3.11
CA LYS A 25 -14.07 -16.65 2.13
C LYS A 25 -13.26 -16.42 0.83
N ARG A 26 -13.21 -15.17 0.34
CA ARG A 26 -12.37 -14.83 -0.82
C ARG A 26 -10.89 -15.00 -0.52
N SER A 27 -10.45 -14.56 0.65
CA SER A 27 -9.06 -14.68 1.10
C SER A 27 -8.64 -16.15 1.20
N ASP A 28 -9.45 -17.00 1.85
CA ASP A 28 -9.18 -18.41 2.00
C ASP A 28 -9.10 -19.12 0.63
N ALA A 29 -10.03 -18.80 -0.30
CA ALA A 29 -10.01 -19.33 -1.66
C ALA A 29 -8.79 -18.87 -2.48
N THR A 30 -8.34 -17.63 -2.28
CA THR A 30 -7.13 -17.10 -2.93
C THR A 30 -5.88 -17.76 -2.37
N LEU A 31 -5.82 -17.94 -1.06
CA LEU A 31 -4.70 -18.61 -0.39
C LEU A 31 -4.54 -20.06 -0.88
N ALA A 32 -5.63 -20.81 -0.99
CA ALA A 32 -5.58 -22.18 -1.51
C ALA A 32 -5.04 -22.27 -2.94
N LYS A 33 -5.41 -21.30 -3.81
CA LYS A 33 -4.86 -21.21 -5.18
C LYS A 33 -3.38 -20.84 -5.18
N LEU A 34 -2.99 -19.89 -4.32
CA LEU A 34 -1.61 -19.45 -4.17
C LEU A 34 -0.72 -20.60 -3.67
N GLU A 35 -1.20 -21.39 -2.73
CA GLU A 35 -0.46 -22.57 -2.24
C GLU A 35 -0.27 -23.64 -3.32
N ALA A 36 -1.26 -23.82 -4.19
CA ALA A 36 -1.18 -24.78 -5.30
C ALA A 36 -0.23 -24.32 -6.41
N GLU A 37 -0.23 -23.03 -6.77
CA GLU A 37 0.51 -22.49 -7.91
C GLU A 37 1.09 -21.09 -7.59
N PRO A 38 2.05 -20.99 -6.66
CA PRO A 38 2.56 -19.68 -6.18
C PRO A 38 3.14 -18.82 -7.29
N GLY A 39 3.81 -19.41 -8.28
CA GLY A 39 4.41 -18.69 -9.41
C GLY A 39 3.42 -18.01 -10.36
N LYS A 40 2.11 -18.29 -10.23
CA LYS A 40 1.05 -17.58 -10.98
C LYS A 40 0.59 -16.29 -10.31
N PHE A 41 1.06 -16.03 -9.10
CA PHE A 41 0.68 -14.85 -8.33
C PHE A 41 1.80 -13.82 -8.31
N THR A 42 1.41 -12.57 -8.42
CA THR A 42 2.28 -11.42 -8.17
C THR A 42 1.85 -10.74 -6.87
N MET A 43 2.78 -10.54 -5.96
CA MET A 43 2.60 -9.72 -4.79
C MET A 43 3.27 -8.38 -5.03
N LEU A 44 2.50 -7.31 -4.94
CA LEU A 44 3.00 -5.94 -4.90
C LEU A 44 2.85 -5.40 -3.50
N THR A 45 3.90 -4.82 -2.97
CA THR A 45 3.91 -4.15 -1.66
C THR A 45 4.93 -3.02 -1.68
N GLY A 46 4.88 -2.13 -0.70
CA GLY A 46 5.84 -1.05 -0.64
C GLY A 46 5.86 -0.34 0.71
N ASP A 47 6.92 0.43 0.92
CA ASP A 47 7.06 1.30 2.09
C ASP A 47 7.64 2.65 1.66
N ARG A 48 7.27 3.70 2.39
CA ARG A 48 7.89 5.02 2.24
C ARG A 48 9.25 5.04 2.94
N PRO A 49 10.32 5.51 2.32
CA PRO A 49 11.65 5.58 2.92
C PRO A 49 11.75 6.74 3.92
N THR A 50 11.04 6.63 5.05
CA THR A 50 10.96 7.66 6.10
C THR A 50 11.95 7.47 7.25
N GLY A 51 12.81 6.45 7.17
CA GLY A 51 13.83 6.11 8.16
C GLY A 51 14.06 4.61 8.27
N ARG A 52 14.73 4.20 9.36
CA ARG A 52 15.05 2.79 9.61
C ARG A 52 13.82 1.98 9.96
N LEU A 53 13.84 0.71 9.57
CA LEU A 53 12.81 -0.26 9.96
C LEU A 53 12.92 -0.61 11.44
N HIS A 54 11.80 -0.98 12.03
CA HIS A 54 11.72 -1.48 13.40
C HIS A 54 10.90 -2.79 13.47
N LEU A 55 10.86 -3.42 14.63
CA LEU A 55 10.19 -4.71 14.83
C LEU A 55 8.70 -4.70 14.39
N GLY A 56 8.02 -3.57 14.50
CA GLY A 56 6.65 -3.42 14.02
C GLY A 56 6.53 -3.63 12.50
N HIS A 57 7.47 -3.10 11.71
CA HIS A 57 7.51 -3.34 10.26
C HIS A 57 7.82 -4.81 9.96
N TYR A 58 8.76 -5.41 10.70
CA TYR A 58 9.11 -6.81 10.50
C TYR A 58 7.92 -7.74 10.73
N PHE A 59 7.28 -7.66 11.89
CA PHE A 59 6.14 -8.51 12.22
C PHE A 59 4.87 -8.12 11.48
N GLY A 60 4.69 -6.85 11.14
CA GLY A 60 3.51 -6.35 10.44
C GLY A 60 3.45 -6.69 8.96
N SER A 61 4.60 -6.79 8.28
CA SER A 61 4.61 -7.02 6.83
C SER A 61 5.82 -7.78 6.29
N ILE A 62 7.06 -7.48 6.73
CA ILE A 62 8.27 -7.98 6.07
C ILE A 62 8.39 -9.50 6.20
N LYS A 63 8.06 -10.05 7.36
CA LYS A 63 8.04 -11.50 7.60
C LYS A 63 7.17 -12.24 6.57
N GLU A 64 5.98 -11.70 6.25
CA GLU A 64 5.10 -12.29 5.25
C GLU A 64 5.63 -12.11 3.83
N ARG A 65 6.27 -10.99 3.53
CA ARG A 65 6.94 -10.78 2.23
C ARG A 65 8.02 -11.84 2.00
N VAL A 66 8.87 -12.09 3.00
CA VAL A 66 9.89 -13.16 2.97
C VAL A 66 9.25 -14.54 2.81
N ALA A 67 8.15 -14.80 3.52
CA ALA A 67 7.43 -16.07 3.39
C ALA A 67 6.86 -16.27 1.98
N MET A 68 6.27 -15.25 1.37
CA MET A 68 5.74 -15.29 -0.01
C MET A 68 6.85 -15.47 -1.04
N GLN A 69 7.96 -14.70 -0.91
CA GLN A 69 9.16 -14.89 -1.73
C GLN A 69 9.65 -16.35 -1.69
N ASN A 70 9.75 -16.94 -0.48
CA ASN A 70 10.26 -18.29 -0.31
C ASN A 70 9.29 -19.38 -0.80
N ARG A 71 8.01 -19.07 -0.91
CA ARG A 71 7.00 -19.94 -1.58
C ARG A 71 7.07 -19.86 -3.10
N GLY A 72 7.82 -18.91 -3.67
CA GLY A 72 7.95 -18.73 -5.12
C GLY A 72 6.89 -17.81 -5.73
N VAL A 73 6.25 -16.97 -4.92
CA VAL A 73 5.38 -15.89 -5.42
C VAL A 73 6.27 -14.82 -6.08
N ASN A 74 5.86 -14.32 -7.25
CA ASN A 74 6.53 -13.21 -7.89
C ASN A 74 6.38 -11.94 -7.03
N THR A 75 7.44 -11.53 -6.36
CA THR A 75 7.38 -10.48 -5.34
C THR A 75 8.03 -9.19 -5.84
N ASN A 76 7.26 -8.11 -5.83
CA ASN A 76 7.69 -6.76 -6.17
C ASN A 76 7.56 -5.84 -4.94
N ILE A 77 8.60 -5.09 -4.64
CA ILE A 77 8.64 -4.12 -3.54
C ILE A 77 8.93 -2.73 -4.10
N ILE A 78 7.96 -1.84 -3.96
CA ILE A 78 8.13 -0.42 -4.31
C ILE A 78 8.68 0.33 -3.10
N ILE A 79 9.74 1.05 -3.29
CA ILE A 79 10.22 2.05 -2.35
C ILE A 79 9.62 3.39 -2.78
N ALA A 80 8.58 3.80 -2.08
CA ALA A 80 7.73 4.92 -2.47
C ALA A 80 8.37 6.27 -2.12
N ASP A 81 9.48 6.60 -2.79
CA ASP A 81 10.27 7.80 -2.55
C ASP A 81 9.52 9.09 -2.91
N TYR A 82 8.69 9.11 -3.94
CA TYR A 82 7.84 10.26 -4.24
C TYR A 82 6.76 10.50 -3.18
N GLN A 83 6.27 9.47 -2.52
CA GLN A 83 5.26 9.62 -1.48
C GLN A 83 5.82 10.20 -0.17
N VAL A 84 7.14 10.29 -0.01
CA VAL A 84 7.74 11.01 1.14
C VAL A 84 7.40 12.49 1.11
N ILE A 85 7.20 13.06 -0.08
CA ILE A 85 6.94 14.49 -0.26
C ILE A 85 5.50 14.87 0.13
N THR A 86 4.59 13.89 0.31
CA THR A 86 3.17 14.18 0.64
C THR A 86 2.99 14.75 2.04
N ASP A 87 3.82 14.34 2.99
CA ASP A 87 3.67 14.63 4.42
C ASP A 87 4.98 15.08 5.10
N ARG A 88 6.05 15.34 4.34
CA ARG A 88 7.36 15.73 4.85
C ARG A 88 7.84 17.04 4.23
N ASP A 89 8.28 17.93 5.10
CA ASP A 89 8.81 19.23 4.68
C ASP A 89 10.26 19.15 4.16
N THR A 90 10.94 18.02 4.41
CA THR A 90 12.34 17.85 4.01
C THR A 90 12.56 16.57 3.22
N THR A 91 13.35 16.70 2.16
CA THR A 91 13.77 15.58 1.28
C THR A 91 15.26 15.26 1.43
N GLU A 92 15.94 15.89 2.39
CA GLU A 92 17.41 15.87 2.52
C GLU A 92 18.00 14.46 2.66
N HIS A 93 17.27 13.53 3.24
CA HIS A 93 17.76 12.19 3.55
C HIS A 93 17.09 11.06 2.76
N ILE A 94 16.32 11.38 1.70
CA ILE A 94 15.58 10.36 0.96
C ILE A 94 16.51 9.27 0.42
N GLN A 95 17.64 9.65 -0.18
CA GLN A 95 18.59 8.68 -0.76
C GLN A 95 19.21 7.77 0.31
N ASP A 96 19.62 8.33 1.43
CA ASP A 96 20.15 7.55 2.55
C ASP A 96 19.08 6.63 3.15
N ASN A 97 17.86 7.11 3.27
CA ASN A 97 16.73 6.32 3.75
C ASN A 97 16.37 5.18 2.79
N VAL A 98 16.40 5.41 1.47
CA VAL A 98 16.21 4.36 0.47
C VAL A 98 17.27 3.29 0.61
N LEU A 99 18.55 3.67 0.70
CA LEU A 99 19.64 2.72 0.86
C LEU A 99 19.50 1.92 2.16
N ASN A 100 19.23 2.60 3.28
CA ASN A 100 19.03 1.95 4.57
C ASN A 100 17.84 0.98 4.55
N LEU A 101 16.74 1.35 3.89
CA LEU A 101 15.55 0.52 3.76
C LEU A 101 15.87 -0.77 2.98
N VAL A 102 16.60 -0.68 1.88
CA VAL A 102 17.06 -1.85 1.11
C VAL A 102 17.94 -2.76 1.94
N LEU A 103 18.89 -2.18 2.68
CA LEU A 103 19.77 -2.96 3.58
C LEU A 103 18.98 -3.66 4.69
N ASP A 104 17.98 -2.97 5.27
CA ASP A 104 17.10 -3.55 6.29
C ASP A 104 16.25 -4.69 5.72
N TYR A 105 15.72 -4.56 4.48
CA TYR A 105 15.01 -5.64 3.81
C TYR A 105 15.89 -6.88 3.60
N MET A 106 17.10 -6.68 3.08
CA MET A 106 18.04 -7.78 2.87
C MET A 106 18.44 -8.45 4.20
N ALA A 107 18.69 -7.66 5.23
CA ALA A 107 18.97 -8.18 6.57
C ALA A 107 17.79 -8.97 7.17
N ALA A 108 16.57 -8.59 6.83
CA ALA A 108 15.35 -9.29 7.25
C ALA A 108 15.04 -10.56 6.44
N GLY A 109 15.78 -10.83 5.34
CA GLY A 109 15.64 -12.03 4.52
C GLY A 109 15.03 -11.84 3.14
N ILE A 110 14.82 -10.61 2.68
CA ILE A 110 14.48 -10.35 1.28
C ILE A 110 15.72 -10.63 0.41
N ASP A 111 15.54 -11.51 -0.56
CA ASP A 111 16.57 -11.93 -1.51
C ASP A 111 16.42 -11.15 -2.82
N PRO A 112 17.38 -10.28 -3.18
CA PRO A 112 17.29 -9.45 -4.38
C PRO A 112 17.38 -10.26 -5.69
N THR A 113 17.72 -11.54 -5.64
CA THR A 113 17.69 -12.43 -6.80
C THR A 113 16.30 -13.02 -7.07
N LYS A 114 15.39 -12.93 -6.09
CA LYS A 114 14.03 -13.45 -6.15
C LYS A 114 12.96 -12.36 -6.11
N THR A 115 13.29 -11.23 -5.51
CA THR A 115 12.37 -10.11 -5.30
C THR A 115 12.88 -8.89 -6.03
N MET A 116 12.04 -8.31 -6.88
CA MET A 116 12.32 -7.02 -7.51
C MET A 116 12.08 -5.90 -6.51
N MET A 117 13.07 -5.02 -6.34
CA MET A 117 12.95 -3.81 -5.52
C MET A 117 13.28 -2.60 -6.37
N PHE A 118 12.45 -1.58 -6.36
CA PHE A 118 12.65 -0.36 -7.14
C PHE A 118 12.01 0.86 -6.46
N THR A 119 12.50 2.05 -6.80
CA THR A 119 11.91 3.33 -6.39
C THR A 119 11.04 3.88 -7.49
N HIS A 120 10.03 4.72 -7.19
CA HIS A 120 9.27 5.44 -8.20
C HIS A 120 10.21 6.29 -9.09
N SER A 121 11.20 6.95 -8.50
CA SER A 121 12.15 7.80 -9.23
C SER A 121 12.99 7.04 -10.27
N ALA A 122 13.22 5.72 -10.05
CA ALA A 122 13.94 4.87 -11.00
C ALA A 122 13.06 4.39 -12.17
N VAL A 123 11.73 4.51 -12.05
CA VAL A 123 10.76 4.03 -13.06
C VAL A 123 9.83 5.16 -13.50
N PRO A 124 10.35 6.18 -14.20
CA PRO A 124 9.55 7.35 -14.59
C PRO A 124 8.39 7.01 -15.53
N ALA A 125 8.42 5.86 -16.21
CA ALA A 125 7.33 5.38 -17.05
C ALA A 125 6.03 5.15 -16.28
N GLU A 126 6.10 4.79 -15.01
CA GLU A 126 4.94 4.64 -14.12
C GLU A 126 4.17 5.96 -13.99
N ASN A 127 4.88 7.08 -13.82
CA ASN A 127 4.27 8.41 -13.74
C ASN A 127 3.54 8.83 -15.02
N GLN A 128 3.87 8.23 -16.17
CA GLN A 128 3.15 8.49 -17.43
C GLN A 128 1.72 7.97 -17.41
N LEU A 129 1.39 7.03 -16.52
CA LEU A 129 0.03 6.54 -16.32
C LEU A 129 -0.82 7.52 -15.50
N LEU A 130 -0.21 8.38 -14.70
CA LEU A 130 -0.92 9.27 -13.80
C LEU A 130 -1.89 10.22 -14.53
N LEU A 131 -1.46 10.85 -15.63
CA LEU A 131 -2.31 11.77 -16.39
C LEU A 131 -3.54 11.08 -17.01
N PRO A 132 -3.40 9.93 -17.71
CA PRO A 132 -4.55 9.16 -18.17
C PRO A 132 -5.50 8.77 -17.04
N PHE A 133 -4.99 8.35 -15.88
CA PHE A 133 -5.84 7.92 -14.77
C PHE A 133 -6.52 9.09 -14.07
N LEU A 134 -5.87 10.25 -13.97
CA LEU A 134 -6.49 11.46 -13.46
C LEU A 134 -7.67 11.92 -14.33
N SER A 135 -7.68 11.62 -15.62
CA SER A 135 -8.82 11.92 -16.49
C SER A 135 -10.05 11.04 -16.23
N LEU A 136 -9.90 9.94 -15.48
CA LEU A 136 -10.97 8.99 -15.18
C LEU A 136 -11.64 9.23 -13.82
N VAL A 137 -11.09 10.13 -13.01
CA VAL A 137 -11.59 10.42 -11.67
C VAL A 137 -12.00 11.88 -11.53
N THR A 138 -13.02 12.13 -10.74
CA THR A 138 -13.48 13.48 -10.41
C THR A 138 -12.85 13.98 -9.11
N GLU A 139 -12.74 15.29 -8.94
CA GLU A 139 -12.33 15.91 -7.69
C GLU A 139 -13.17 15.43 -6.50
N ALA A 140 -14.50 15.30 -6.69
CA ALA A 140 -15.38 14.81 -5.65
C ALA A 140 -15.11 13.36 -5.22
N GLU A 141 -14.62 12.51 -6.12
CA GLU A 141 -14.19 11.14 -5.78
C GLU A 141 -12.90 11.14 -4.99
N LEU A 142 -11.94 11.96 -5.38
CA LEU A 142 -10.68 12.10 -4.65
C LEU A 142 -10.91 12.59 -3.21
N HIS A 143 -11.76 13.60 -3.03
CA HIS A 143 -12.11 14.11 -1.70
C HIS A 143 -12.89 13.11 -0.83
N ARG A 144 -13.55 12.12 -1.41
CA ARG A 144 -14.23 11.06 -0.66
C ARG A 144 -13.31 9.97 -0.17
N ASN A 145 -12.05 9.91 -0.67
CA ASN A 145 -11.11 8.90 -0.23
C ASN A 145 -10.84 9.01 1.29
N PRO A 146 -11.06 7.94 2.07
CA PRO A 146 -10.93 7.98 3.52
C PRO A 146 -9.50 8.24 3.98
N THR A 147 -8.51 7.76 3.23
CA THR A 147 -7.09 7.95 3.57
C THR A 147 -6.67 9.41 3.36
N VAL A 148 -7.11 10.05 2.27
CA VAL A 148 -6.87 11.48 2.03
C VAL A 148 -7.45 12.31 3.18
N LYS A 149 -8.67 11.99 3.64
CA LYS A 149 -9.29 12.67 4.79
C LYS A 149 -8.48 12.51 6.07
N SER A 150 -8.07 11.27 6.38
CA SER A 150 -7.31 10.99 7.61
C SER A 150 -5.95 11.68 7.60
N GLU A 151 -5.27 11.72 6.45
CA GLU A 151 -3.97 12.40 6.34
C GLU A 151 -4.09 13.93 6.40
N MET A 152 -5.16 14.50 5.83
CA MET A 152 -5.47 15.92 6.00
C MET A 152 -5.68 16.29 7.47
N GLU A 153 -6.46 15.48 8.20
CA GLU A 153 -6.72 15.69 9.61
C GLU A 153 -5.44 15.54 10.47
N ALA A 154 -4.59 14.57 10.11
CA ALA A 154 -3.37 14.29 10.86
C ALA A 154 -2.24 15.29 10.59
N SER A 155 -2.11 15.79 9.36
CA SER A 155 -1.02 16.70 8.97
C SER A 155 -1.23 18.13 9.47
N GLY A 156 -2.48 18.58 9.60
CA GLY A 156 -2.81 19.98 9.90
C GLY A 156 -2.40 20.97 8.79
N HIS A 157 -1.88 20.50 7.67
CA HIS A 157 -1.45 21.31 6.52
C HIS A 157 -2.57 21.48 5.49
N ALA A 158 -2.41 22.48 4.63
CA ALA A 158 -3.31 22.67 3.50
C ALA A 158 -3.24 21.45 2.55
N LEU A 159 -4.39 21.07 1.99
CA LEU A 159 -4.45 20.01 0.99
C LEU A 159 -3.65 20.41 -0.25
N THR A 160 -2.56 19.71 -0.49
CA THR A 160 -1.77 19.88 -1.71
C THR A 160 -2.35 19.06 -2.86
N GLY A 161 -2.03 19.43 -4.11
CA GLY A 161 -2.41 18.63 -5.28
C GLY A 161 -1.83 17.21 -5.21
N LEU A 162 -0.63 17.05 -4.67
CA LEU A 162 0.01 15.75 -4.49
C LEU A 162 -0.75 14.88 -3.49
N LEU A 163 -1.11 15.45 -2.31
CA LEU A 163 -1.88 14.73 -1.30
C LEU A 163 -3.26 14.34 -1.79
N LEU A 164 -3.92 15.18 -2.60
CA LEU A 164 -5.21 14.86 -3.18
C LEU A 164 -5.13 13.73 -4.22
N THR A 165 -4.07 13.71 -5.03
CA THR A 165 -3.96 12.82 -6.20
C THR A 165 -3.14 11.55 -5.94
N TYR A 166 -2.47 11.41 -4.80
CA TYR A 166 -1.63 10.23 -4.52
C TYR A 166 -2.40 8.89 -4.59
N PRO A 167 -3.72 8.77 -4.28
CA PRO A 167 -4.42 7.51 -4.46
C PRO A 167 -4.50 7.08 -5.94
N VAL A 168 -4.48 8.02 -6.87
CA VAL A 168 -4.42 7.74 -8.31
C VAL A 168 -3.01 7.27 -8.69
N HIS A 169 -1.98 7.87 -8.13
CA HIS A 169 -0.60 7.40 -8.30
C HIS A 169 -0.43 5.97 -7.75
N GLN A 170 -1.01 5.66 -6.59
CA GLN A 170 -1.00 4.30 -6.05
C GLN A 170 -1.77 3.30 -6.94
N ALA A 171 -2.79 3.73 -7.68
CA ALA A 171 -3.42 2.90 -8.68
C ALA A 171 -2.48 2.62 -9.88
N CYS A 172 -1.58 3.57 -10.22
CA CYS A 172 -0.53 3.35 -11.21
C CYS A 172 0.42 2.24 -10.75
N ASP A 173 0.86 2.26 -9.47
CA ASP A 173 1.72 1.21 -8.90
C ASP A 173 1.12 -0.19 -9.12
N ILE A 174 -0.17 -0.34 -8.81
CA ILE A 174 -0.88 -1.62 -8.89
C ILE A 174 -1.03 -2.10 -10.33
N LEU A 175 -1.27 -1.19 -11.28
CA LEU A 175 -1.56 -1.53 -12.67
C LEU A 175 -0.30 -1.58 -13.55
N PHE A 176 0.80 -1.03 -13.06
CA PHE A 176 2.12 -1.11 -13.71
C PHE A 176 2.81 -2.45 -13.47
N CYS A 177 2.67 -3.04 -12.29
CA CYS A 177 3.20 -4.34 -11.89
C CYS A 177 2.22 -5.46 -12.19
#